data_80af5c4b34ae6e5404553784aa74f657
#
_entry.id   80af5c4b34ae6e5404553784aa74f657
#
_cell.length_a   1.000
_cell.length_b   1.000
_cell.length_c   1.000
_cell.angle_alpha   90.00
_cell.angle_beta   90.00
_cell.angle_gamma   90.00
#
_symmetry.space_group_name_H-M   'P 1'
#
loop_
_entity.id
_entity.type
_entity.pdbx_description
1 polymer ?
#
loop_
_entity_poly.entity_id
_entity_poly.type
_entity_poly.pdbx_seq_one_letter_code
_entity_poly.pdbx_strand_id
1 'polypeptide(L)'
;DSIKIDGKTYHTTEIEDCAFKENMIAITSAFLPNSLRRIGEEAFFGCTQLSNLSIPEGMTKTEFASFKRTGIKNVLLSKNLEIVGHASFAECCNLKTINIPEGVVLLELDAFACCFNLTSVSMPSTLKEISRGVFWECKSLKEIDIPANVTTIGEYAFYRCDSLKDVYNYSIEPQTVSVIFNRKDINIHVPAASVDKYRKAHHWKEMNIIGDL
;
A
#
# COMPACT_ATOMS: atom_id res chain seq x y z
N ASP A 1 -26.47 10.90 -5.87
CA ASP A 1 -25.46 10.32 -6.74
C ASP A 1 -25.92 10.10 -8.18
N SER A 2 -27.08 10.60 -8.56
CA SER A 2 -27.55 10.59 -9.93
C SER A 2 -28.23 11.89 -10.29
N ILE A 3 -28.04 12.34 -11.52
CA ILE A 3 -28.69 13.50 -12.10
C ILE A 3 -29.70 13.00 -13.12
N LYS A 4 -30.94 13.55 -13.14
CA LYS A 4 -31.94 13.27 -14.16
C LYS A 4 -32.02 14.44 -15.13
N ILE A 5 -31.80 14.13 -16.43
CA ILE A 5 -31.95 15.10 -17.53
C ILE A 5 -32.79 14.41 -18.60
N ASP A 6 -33.88 15.08 -19.01
CA ASP A 6 -34.81 14.60 -20.05
C ASP A 6 -35.29 13.15 -19.84
N GLY A 7 -35.60 12.80 -18.57
CA GLY A 7 -36.09 11.48 -18.21
C GLY A 7 -35.00 10.40 -18.11
N LYS A 8 -33.72 10.69 -18.45
CA LYS A 8 -32.58 9.80 -18.31
C LYS A 8 -31.87 10.05 -16.99
N THR A 9 -31.42 8.98 -16.36
CA THR A 9 -30.60 9.03 -15.13
C THR A 9 -29.13 8.94 -15.49
N TYR A 10 -28.33 9.89 -15.01
CA TYR A 10 -26.87 9.93 -15.15
C TYR A 10 -26.23 9.75 -13.77
N HIS A 11 -25.20 8.94 -13.71
CA HIS A 11 -24.43 8.70 -12.48
C HIS A 11 -23.01 9.25 -12.64
N THR A 12 -22.47 9.82 -11.57
CA THR A 12 -21.04 10.17 -11.54
C THR A 12 -20.22 8.87 -11.57
N THR A 13 -19.39 8.73 -12.58
CA THR A 13 -18.53 7.54 -12.79
C THR A 13 -17.06 7.84 -12.69
N GLU A 14 -16.67 9.12 -12.70
CA GLU A 14 -15.29 9.54 -12.69
C GLU A 14 -15.11 10.86 -11.92
N ILE A 15 -13.97 10.98 -11.24
CA ILE A 15 -13.37 12.22 -10.77
C ILE A 15 -12.15 12.45 -11.64
N GLU A 16 -12.06 13.63 -12.26
CA GLU A 16 -10.98 13.97 -13.18
C GLU A 16 -9.63 14.13 -12.47
N ASP A 17 -8.54 14.12 -13.26
CA ASP A 17 -7.20 14.37 -12.76
C ASP A 17 -7.11 15.73 -12.11
N CYS A 18 -6.39 15.82 -10.99
CA CYS A 18 -6.18 17.04 -10.20
C CYS A 18 -7.45 17.75 -9.72
N ALA A 19 -8.63 17.11 -9.78
CA ALA A 19 -9.94 17.77 -9.50
C ALA A 19 -9.98 18.52 -8.17
N PHE A 20 -9.30 18.03 -7.12
CA PHE A 20 -9.24 18.64 -5.79
C PHE A 20 -7.80 18.87 -5.32
N LYS A 21 -6.85 18.88 -6.24
CA LYS A 21 -5.43 19.01 -5.93
C LYS A 21 -5.16 20.25 -5.07
N GLU A 22 -4.38 20.03 -3.99
CA GLU A 22 -3.96 21.09 -3.04
C GLU A 22 -5.13 21.87 -2.38
N ASN A 23 -6.33 21.31 -2.38
CA ASN A 23 -7.45 21.90 -1.65
C ASN A 23 -7.29 21.65 -0.14
N MET A 24 -6.29 22.32 0.46
CA MET A 24 -5.81 22.05 1.81
C MET A 24 -6.79 22.45 2.92
N ILE A 25 -7.74 23.33 2.65
CA ILE A 25 -8.54 23.97 3.70
C ILE A 25 -9.99 23.47 3.72
N ALA A 26 -10.53 23.00 2.61
CA ALA A 26 -11.96 22.83 2.44
C ALA A 26 -12.47 21.37 2.56
N ILE A 27 -11.65 20.36 2.18
CA ILE A 27 -12.13 18.98 2.11
C ILE A 27 -11.72 18.22 3.37
N THR A 28 -12.65 18.02 4.28
CA THR A 28 -12.47 17.22 5.51
C THR A 28 -13.00 15.80 5.38
N SER A 29 -13.96 15.59 4.45
CA SER A 29 -14.54 14.28 4.14
C SER A 29 -14.97 14.24 2.68
N ALA A 30 -14.96 13.05 2.08
CA ALA A 30 -15.46 12.82 0.74
C ALA A 30 -16.42 11.62 0.76
N PHE A 31 -17.64 11.81 0.26
CA PHE A 31 -18.56 10.73 -0.01
C PHE A 31 -18.44 10.33 -1.49
N LEU A 32 -17.92 9.15 -1.73
CA LEU A 32 -17.65 8.62 -3.06
C LEU A 32 -18.71 7.55 -3.41
N PRO A 33 -19.56 7.78 -4.43
CA PRO A 33 -20.64 6.87 -4.76
C PRO A 33 -20.13 5.56 -5.38
N ASN A 34 -20.87 4.46 -5.19
CA ASN A 34 -20.52 3.15 -5.74
C ASN A 34 -20.57 3.07 -7.30
N SER A 35 -21.16 4.08 -7.94
CA SER A 35 -21.12 4.23 -9.39
C SER A 35 -19.73 4.65 -9.90
N LEU A 36 -18.86 5.17 -9.01
CA LEU A 36 -17.54 5.64 -9.38
C LEU A 36 -16.66 4.47 -9.85
N ARG A 37 -15.95 4.68 -10.95
CA ARG A 37 -15.06 3.71 -11.59
C ARG A 37 -13.62 4.19 -11.64
N ARG A 38 -13.42 5.52 -11.59
CA ARG A 38 -12.10 6.14 -11.61
C ARG A 38 -12.04 7.36 -10.69
N ILE A 39 -10.95 7.47 -9.96
CA ILE A 39 -10.50 8.71 -9.30
C ILE A 39 -9.17 9.04 -9.94
N GLY A 40 -9.12 10.17 -10.65
CA GLY A 40 -8.01 10.57 -11.48
C GLY A 40 -6.67 10.72 -10.76
N GLU A 41 -5.62 10.90 -11.56
CA GLU A 41 -4.28 11.16 -11.05
C GLU A 41 -4.26 12.44 -10.22
N GLU A 42 -3.59 12.39 -9.07
CA GLU A 42 -3.48 13.53 -8.15
C GLU A 42 -4.82 14.17 -7.73
N ALA A 43 -5.97 13.49 -7.90
CA ALA A 43 -7.29 14.09 -7.69
C ALA A 43 -7.48 14.69 -6.29
N PHE A 44 -6.96 14.04 -5.24
CA PHE A 44 -6.97 14.53 -3.86
C PHE A 44 -5.58 14.85 -3.32
N PHE A 45 -4.58 15.02 -4.21
CA PHE A 45 -3.22 15.34 -3.78
C PHE A 45 -3.19 16.56 -2.86
N GLY A 46 -2.56 16.44 -1.70
CA GLY A 46 -2.40 17.54 -0.75
C GLY A 46 -3.66 17.94 0.01
N CYS A 47 -4.76 17.18 -0.05
CA CYS A 47 -5.96 17.41 0.77
C CYS A 47 -5.67 17.04 2.24
N THR A 48 -4.88 17.85 2.94
CA THR A 48 -4.35 17.56 4.28
C THR A 48 -5.42 17.46 5.38
N GLN A 49 -6.63 17.95 5.15
CA GLN A 49 -7.73 17.86 6.09
C GLN A 49 -8.63 16.63 5.86
N LEU A 50 -8.50 15.95 4.72
CA LEU A 50 -9.25 14.73 4.42
C LEU A 50 -8.80 13.61 5.34
N SER A 51 -9.63 13.25 6.32
CA SER A 51 -9.22 12.36 7.42
C SER A 51 -9.71 10.92 7.29
N ASN A 52 -10.84 10.71 6.64
CA ASN A 52 -11.44 9.39 6.41
C ASN A 52 -11.82 9.23 4.96
N LEU A 53 -11.58 8.05 4.42
CA LEU A 53 -11.86 7.74 3.03
C LEU A 53 -12.39 6.31 2.90
N SER A 54 -13.40 6.13 2.04
CA SER A 54 -13.83 4.82 1.58
C SER A 54 -13.72 4.79 0.06
N ILE A 55 -12.90 3.87 -0.45
CA ILE A 55 -12.77 3.64 -1.89
C ILE A 55 -13.98 2.82 -2.36
N PRO A 56 -14.75 3.32 -3.34
CA PRO A 56 -15.99 2.67 -3.77
C PRO A 56 -15.77 1.30 -4.42
N GLU A 57 -16.76 0.41 -4.26
CA GLU A 57 -16.73 -0.95 -4.80
C GLU A 57 -16.62 -1.03 -6.35
N GLY A 58 -16.90 0.08 -7.04
CA GLY A 58 -16.73 0.17 -8.49
C GLY A 58 -15.28 0.28 -8.96
N MET A 59 -14.34 0.50 -8.04
CA MET A 59 -12.94 0.73 -8.38
C MET A 59 -12.11 -0.55 -8.26
N THR A 60 -11.29 -0.81 -9.28
CA THR A 60 -10.32 -1.92 -9.32
C THR A 60 -8.88 -1.46 -9.18
N LYS A 61 -8.62 -0.15 -9.30
CA LYS A 61 -7.30 0.45 -9.18
C LYS A 61 -7.39 1.84 -8.52
N THR A 62 -6.35 2.21 -7.78
CA THR A 62 -6.09 3.63 -7.43
C THR A 62 -5.08 4.22 -8.41
N GLU A 63 -5.28 5.46 -8.86
CA GLU A 63 -4.40 6.09 -9.85
C GLU A 63 -3.20 6.80 -9.19
N PHE A 64 -2.26 7.26 -10.05
CA PHE A 64 -1.03 7.93 -9.62
C PHE A 64 -1.32 9.06 -8.63
N ALA A 65 -0.68 8.98 -7.48
CA ALA A 65 -0.71 10.01 -6.42
C ALA A 65 -2.12 10.51 -6.04
N SER A 66 -3.18 9.75 -6.35
CA SER A 66 -4.57 10.20 -6.20
C SER A 66 -4.94 10.65 -4.79
N PHE A 67 -4.28 10.11 -3.76
CA PHE A 67 -4.45 10.48 -2.35
C PHE A 67 -3.15 10.86 -1.66
N LYS A 68 -2.09 11.14 -2.43
CA LYS A 68 -0.78 11.51 -1.88
C LYS A 68 -0.87 12.78 -1.03
N ARG A 69 -0.19 12.82 0.11
CA ARG A 69 -0.14 13.95 1.07
C ARG A 69 -1.51 14.33 1.64
N THR A 70 -2.42 13.36 1.76
CA THR A 70 -3.70 13.60 2.45
C THR A 70 -3.57 13.42 3.96
N GLY A 71 -4.56 13.97 4.67
CA GLY A 71 -4.67 13.83 6.13
C GLY A 71 -5.27 12.51 6.61
N ILE A 72 -5.39 11.51 5.72
CA ILE A 72 -6.09 10.24 5.97
C ILE A 72 -5.53 9.54 7.20
N LYS A 73 -6.41 9.25 8.16
CA LYS A 73 -6.17 8.45 9.35
C LYS A 73 -6.66 7.01 9.16
N ASN A 74 -7.79 6.88 8.47
CA ASN A 74 -8.44 5.61 8.17
C ASN A 74 -8.86 5.58 6.71
N VAL A 75 -8.58 4.49 6.02
CA VAL A 75 -9.05 4.22 4.67
C VAL A 75 -9.66 2.82 4.61
N LEU A 76 -10.84 2.73 4.01
CA LEU A 76 -11.46 1.46 3.62
C LEU A 76 -11.25 1.29 2.13
N LEU A 77 -10.47 0.31 1.75
CA LEU A 77 -10.23 -0.03 0.35
C LEU A 77 -11.38 -0.88 -0.21
N SER A 78 -11.70 -0.68 -1.49
CA SER A 78 -12.66 -1.51 -2.22
C SER A 78 -12.25 -2.99 -2.19
N LYS A 79 -13.21 -3.88 -1.90
CA LYS A 79 -12.95 -5.35 -1.98
C LYS A 79 -12.70 -5.83 -3.42
N ASN A 80 -13.04 -5.02 -4.43
CA ASN A 80 -12.78 -5.31 -5.84
C ASN A 80 -11.46 -4.72 -6.34
N LEU A 81 -10.65 -4.13 -5.43
CA LEU A 81 -9.36 -3.56 -5.79
C LEU A 81 -8.38 -4.67 -6.15
N GLU A 82 -7.71 -4.52 -7.28
CA GLU A 82 -6.68 -5.43 -7.80
C GLU A 82 -5.29 -4.80 -7.69
N ILE A 83 -5.20 -3.48 -7.82
CA ILE A 83 -3.94 -2.73 -7.85
C ILE A 83 -4.03 -1.52 -6.91
N VAL A 84 -3.05 -1.38 -6.03
CA VAL A 84 -2.79 -0.12 -5.33
C VAL A 84 -1.73 0.64 -6.14
N GLY A 85 -2.16 1.73 -6.78
CA GLY A 85 -1.39 2.43 -7.80
C GLY A 85 -0.19 3.22 -7.27
N HIS A 86 0.64 3.67 -8.20
CA HIS A 86 1.90 4.38 -7.95
C HIS A 86 1.68 5.61 -7.06
N ALA A 87 2.40 5.64 -5.93
CA ALA A 87 2.39 6.71 -4.93
C ALA A 87 0.99 7.10 -4.42
N SER A 88 -0.04 6.25 -4.64
CA SER A 88 -1.45 6.65 -4.43
C SER A 88 -1.74 7.07 -2.99
N PHE A 89 -1.07 6.49 -1.98
CA PHE A 89 -1.17 6.87 -0.57
C PHE A 89 0.18 7.35 0.01
N ALA A 90 1.14 7.72 -0.85
CA ALA A 90 2.43 8.22 -0.37
C ALA A 90 2.25 9.48 0.50
N GLU A 91 3.11 9.65 1.50
CA GLU A 91 3.09 10.80 2.42
C GLU A 91 1.76 10.99 3.19
N CYS A 92 0.93 9.93 3.31
CA CYS A 92 -0.23 9.93 4.22
C CYS A 92 0.26 9.76 5.66
N CYS A 93 0.85 10.83 6.22
CA CYS A 93 1.56 10.78 7.50
C CYS A 93 0.67 10.49 8.71
N ASN A 94 -0.65 10.59 8.59
CA ASN A 94 -1.60 10.29 9.66
C ASN A 94 -2.12 8.85 9.63
N LEU A 95 -1.84 8.09 8.54
CA LEU A 95 -2.28 6.71 8.37
C LEU A 95 -1.50 5.80 9.33
N LYS A 96 -2.22 5.11 10.22
CA LYS A 96 -1.62 4.22 11.24
C LYS A 96 -1.71 2.76 10.86
N THR A 97 -2.79 2.36 10.22
CA THR A 97 -3.04 0.97 9.83
C THR A 97 -3.66 0.93 8.45
N ILE A 98 -3.33 -0.09 7.69
CA ILE A 98 -3.96 -0.38 6.40
C ILE A 98 -4.28 -1.86 6.29
N ASN A 99 -5.51 -2.16 5.90
CA ASN A 99 -5.93 -3.50 5.50
C ASN A 99 -6.08 -3.53 3.99
N ILE A 100 -5.19 -4.25 3.31
CA ILE A 100 -5.22 -4.44 1.86
C ILE A 100 -6.13 -5.63 1.58
N PRO A 101 -7.22 -5.45 0.82
CA PRO A 101 -8.23 -6.49 0.67
C PRO A 101 -7.75 -7.66 -0.20
N GLU A 102 -8.38 -8.83 -0.01
CA GLU A 102 -8.21 -9.96 -0.92
C GLU A 102 -8.61 -9.54 -2.35
N GLY A 103 -7.88 -10.03 -3.34
CA GLY A 103 -7.99 -9.60 -4.74
C GLY A 103 -6.86 -8.70 -5.18
N VAL A 104 -6.24 -7.90 -4.28
CA VAL A 104 -5.06 -7.11 -4.64
C VAL A 104 -3.89 -8.04 -4.94
N VAL A 105 -3.31 -7.86 -6.13
CA VAL A 105 -2.17 -8.64 -6.63
C VAL A 105 -0.89 -7.84 -6.74
N LEU A 106 -0.99 -6.51 -6.79
CA LEU A 106 0.13 -5.60 -7.01
C LEU A 106 0.04 -4.34 -6.12
N LEU A 107 1.13 -4.06 -5.41
CA LEU A 107 1.40 -2.76 -4.83
C LEU A 107 2.42 -2.06 -5.72
N GLU A 108 2.00 -1.00 -6.44
CA GLU A 108 2.87 -0.28 -7.35
C GLU A 108 3.89 0.60 -6.61
N LEU A 109 4.84 1.15 -7.38
CA LEU A 109 5.94 2.00 -6.92
C LEU A 109 5.49 3.02 -5.87
N ASP A 110 6.20 3.09 -4.75
CA ASP A 110 6.01 4.07 -3.67
C ASP A 110 4.58 4.17 -3.10
N ALA A 111 3.72 3.15 -3.29
CA ALA A 111 2.28 3.22 -2.98
C ALA A 111 1.96 3.77 -1.57
N PHE A 112 2.77 3.43 -0.56
CA PHE A 112 2.67 3.89 0.83
C PHE A 112 3.96 4.56 1.33
N ALA A 113 4.82 5.03 0.44
CA ALA A 113 6.08 5.66 0.84
C ALA A 113 5.86 6.85 1.78
N CYS A 114 6.75 7.03 2.76
CA CYS A 114 6.69 8.13 3.74
C CYS A 114 5.40 8.18 4.59
N CYS A 115 4.69 7.07 4.74
CA CYS A 115 3.64 6.94 5.74
C CYS A 115 4.28 6.79 7.14
N PHE A 116 4.84 7.88 7.68
CA PHE A 116 5.71 7.85 8.86
C PHE A 116 5.09 7.23 10.11
N ASN A 117 3.78 7.31 10.27
CA ASN A 117 3.06 6.77 11.42
C ASN A 117 2.41 5.40 11.16
N LEU A 118 2.66 4.77 10.00
CA LEU A 118 2.13 3.44 9.68
C LEU A 118 2.79 2.40 10.58
N THR A 119 1.98 1.75 11.42
CA THR A 119 2.45 0.77 12.41
C THR A 119 2.09 -0.66 12.06
N SER A 120 1.06 -0.86 11.23
CA SER A 120 0.56 -2.19 10.85
C SER A 120 0.00 -2.19 9.44
N VAL A 121 0.33 -3.23 8.71
CA VAL A 121 -0.15 -3.52 7.35
C VAL A 121 -0.64 -4.96 7.32
N SER A 122 -1.90 -5.17 6.93
CA SER A 122 -2.40 -6.50 6.59
C SER A 122 -2.35 -6.68 5.07
N MET A 123 -1.60 -7.65 4.59
CA MET A 123 -1.48 -7.99 3.18
C MET A 123 -2.35 -9.20 2.81
N PRO A 124 -2.97 -9.21 1.62
CA PRO A 124 -3.82 -10.32 1.18
C PRO A 124 -2.99 -11.52 0.69
N SER A 125 -3.58 -12.71 0.80
CA SER A 125 -2.97 -13.94 0.27
C SER A 125 -2.81 -13.92 -1.27
N THR A 126 -3.55 -13.08 -1.97
CA THR A 126 -3.52 -12.91 -3.43
C THR A 126 -2.33 -12.09 -3.93
N LEU A 127 -1.62 -11.37 -3.04
CA LEU A 127 -0.52 -10.47 -3.41
C LEU A 127 0.61 -11.25 -4.09
N LYS A 128 1.08 -10.72 -5.24
CA LYS A 128 2.18 -11.28 -6.05
C LYS A 128 3.43 -10.42 -6.02
N GLU A 129 3.24 -9.11 -5.97
CA GLU A 129 4.33 -8.16 -6.10
C GLU A 129 4.18 -6.99 -5.13
N ILE A 130 5.30 -6.69 -4.47
CA ILE A 130 5.56 -5.46 -3.72
C ILE A 130 6.61 -4.71 -4.53
N SER A 131 6.24 -3.66 -5.25
CA SER A 131 7.16 -2.94 -6.12
C SER A 131 8.18 -2.12 -5.33
N ARG A 132 9.04 -1.38 -6.05
CA ARG A 132 10.07 -0.54 -5.45
C ARG A 132 9.48 0.50 -4.51
N GLY A 133 10.10 0.67 -3.33
CA GLY A 133 9.82 1.74 -2.39
C GLY A 133 8.43 1.72 -1.73
N VAL A 134 7.64 0.65 -1.89
CA VAL A 134 6.22 0.62 -1.44
C VAL A 134 6.06 1.12 -0.01
N PHE A 135 6.93 0.72 0.91
CA PHE A 135 6.93 1.17 2.32
C PHE A 135 8.18 1.97 2.68
N TRP A 136 8.82 2.61 1.70
CA TRP A 136 9.99 3.44 1.95
C TRP A 136 9.70 4.49 3.01
N GLU A 137 10.57 4.60 4.04
CA GLU A 137 10.40 5.51 5.20
C GLU A 137 9.09 5.33 6.00
N CYS A 138 8.51 4.13 6.04
CA CYS A 138 7.46 3.83 7.02
C CYS A 138 8.10 3.61 8.42
N LYS A 139 8.53 4.71 9.04
CA LYS A 139 9.42 4.72 10.22
C LYS A 139 8.85 4.03 11.46
N SER A 140 7.53 3.98 11.59
CA SER A 140 6.84 3.37 12.74
C SER A 140 6.47 1.90 12.56
N LEU A 141 6.71 1.32 11.37
CA LEU A 141 6.42 -0.08 11.07
C LEU A 141 7.39 -0.98 11.85
N LYS A 142 6.85 -1.87 12.71
CA LYS A 142 7.66 -2.71 13.61
C LYS A 142 7.85 -4.11 13.10
N GLU A 143 6.83 -4.64 12.44
CA GLU A 143 6.76 -5.98 11.87
C GLU A 143 5.95 -5.97 10.58
N ILE A 144 6.16 -6.97 9.73
CA ILE A 144 5.43 -7.13 8.49
C ILE A 144 5.33 -8.60 8.10
N ASP A 145 4.10 -9.01 7.72
CA ASP A 145 3.83 -10.32 7.14
C ASP A 145 3.90 -10.23 5.61
N ILE A 146 4.79 -11.02 4.99
CA ILE A 146 4.91 -11.16 3.54
C ILE A 146 4.25 -12.47 3.13
N PRO A 147 3.09 -12.43 2.45
CA PRO A 147 2.35 -13.62 2.06
C PRO A 147 3.17 -14.59 1.19
N ALA A 148 2.89 -15.88 1.29
CA ALA A 148 3.61 -16.94 0.59
C ALA A 148 3.62 -16.79 -0.96
N ASN A 149 2.60 -16.13 -1.51
CA ASN A 149 2.45 -15.91 -2.95
C ASN A 149 3.23 -14.72 -3.49
N VAL A 150 3.89 -13.93 -2.64
CA VAL A 150 4.74 -12.80 -3.08
C VAL A 150 6.01 -13.37 -3.70
N THR A 151 6.19 -13.17 -4.99
CA THR A 151 7.35 -13.63 -5.76
C THR A 151 8.35 -12.51 -6.03
N THR A 152 7.91 -11.26 -5.96
CA THR A 152 8.73 -10.09 -6.28
C THR A 152 8.66 -9.06 -5.15
N ILE A 153 9.84 -8.64 -4.68
CA ILE A 153 10.01 -7.52 -3.73
C ILE A 153 11.03 -6.56 -4.37
N GLY A 154 10.57 -5.36 -4.69
CA GLY A 154 11.37 -4.34 -5.35
C GLY A 154 12.42 -3.71 -4.42
N GLU A 155 13.39 -3.02 -5.03
CA GLU A 155 14.40 -2.27 -4.29
C GLU A 155 13.75 -1.26 -3.33
N TYR A 156 14.38 -1.07 -2.18
CA TYR A 156 13.96 -0.11 -1.15
C TYR A 156 12.54 -0.32 -0.60
N ALA A 157 11.92 -1.49 -0.85
CA ALA A 157 10.53 -1.74 -0.42
C ALA A 157 10.29 -1.46 1.06
N PHE A 158 11.28 -1.73 1.94
CA PHE A 158 11.25 -1.46 3.38
C PHE A 158 12.44 -0.61 3.84
N TYR A 159 13.02 0.17 2.92
CA TYR A 159 14.19 0.99 3.24
C TYR A 159 13.80 2.15 4.17
N ARG A 160 14.60 2.38 5.22
CA ARG A 160 14.33 3.36 6.29
C ARG A 160 13.03 3.13 7.07
N CYS A 161 12.57 1.88 7.14
CA CYS A 161 11.62 1.46 8.16
C CYS A 161 12.38 1.28 9.48
N ASP A 162 12.70 2.40 10.14
CA ASP A 162 13.69 2.44 11.24
C ASP A 162 13.26 1.64 12.48
N SER A 163 11.96 1.40 12.65
CA SER A 163 11.41 0.58 13.75
C SER A 163 11.26 -0.90 13.41
N LEU A 164 11.45 -1.30 12.12
CA LEU A 164 11.21 -2.67 11.65
C LEU A 164 12.22 -3.63 12.26
N LYS A 165 11.72 -4.64 12.98
CA LYS A 165 12.55 -5.66 13.64
C LYS A 165 12.28 -7.05 13.12
N ASP A 166 11.03 -7.36 12.81
CA ASP A 166 10.60 -8.71 12.47
C ASP A 166 9.86 -8.70 11.13
N VAL A 167 10.29 -9.58 10.22
CA VAL A 167 9.68 -9.81 8.91
C VAL A 167 9.30 -11.28 8.83
N TYR A 168 8.02 -11.57 8.77
CA TYR A 168 7.48 -12.93 8.63
C TYR A 168 7.27 -13.23 7.16
N ASN A 169 8.22 -13.92 6.53
CA ASN A 169 8.18 -14.24 5.10
C ASN A 169 7.72 -15.69 4.90
N TYR A 170 6.48 -15.86 4.54
CA TYR A 170 5.85 -17.18 4.38
C TYR A 170 6.22 -17.89 3.07
N SER A 171 7.05 -17.29 2.21
CA SER A 171 7.50 -17.93 0.97
C SER A 171 8.49 -19.06 1.24
N ILE A 172 8.28 -20.20 0.59
CA ILE A 172 9.17 -21.36 0.65
C ILE A 172 10.48 -21.09 -0.12
N GLU A 173 10.41 -20.30 -1.20
CA GLU A 173 11.57 -19.89 -1.99
C GLU A 173 11.88 -18.42 -1.72
N PRO A 174 13.15 -18.08 -1.40
CA PRO A 174 13.53 -16.69 -1.20
C PRO A 174 13.38 -15.90 -2.52
N GLN A 175 12.74 -14.77 -2.43
CA GLN A 175 12.64 -13.84 -3.56
C GLN A 175 14.04 -13.34 -3.95
N THR A 176 14.25 -13.13 -5.26
CA THR A 176 15.42 -12.40 -5.73
C THR A 176 15.23 -10.93 -5.40
N VAL A 177 16.08 -10.42 -4.53
CA VAL A 177 15.98 -9.04 -4.05
C VAL A 177 17.31 -8.31 -4.21
N SER A 178 17.25 -7.00 -4.30
CA SER A 178 18.36 -6.08 -4.19
C SER A 178 18.37 -5.46 -2.77
N VAL A 179 18.63 -4.19 -2.64
CA VAL A 179 18.65 -3.47 -1.34
C VAL A 179 17.22 -3.19 -0.91
N ILE A 180 16.64 -4.06 -0.08
CA ILE A 180 15.26 -3.87 0.44
C ILE A 180 15.24 -3.22 1.82
N PHE A 181 16.31 -3.38 2.63
CA PHE A 181 16.49 -2.77 3.95
C PHE A 181 17.74 -1.90 3.96
N ASN A 182 17.81 -0.92 4.88
CA ASN A 182 19.02 -0.11 5.15
C ASN A 182 19.84 -0.59 6.34
N ARG A 183 19.45 -1.71 6.95
CA ARG A 183 20.06 -2.27 8.17
C ARG A 183 20.04 -3.79 8.11
N LYS A 184 20.87 -4.45 8.96
CA LYS A 184 21.05 -5.90 8.94
C LYS A 184 20.58 -6.60 10.22
N ASP A 185 20.16 -5.84 11.23
CA ASP A 185 19.68 -6.34 12.52
C ASP A 185 18.17 -6.62 12.50
N ILE A 186 17.68 -7.16 11.37
CA ILE A 186 16.28 -7.53 11.16
C ILE A 186 16.18 -9.05 11.24
N ASN A 187 15.22 -9.54 11.99
CA ASN A 187 14.84 -10.95 12.03
C ASN A 187 13.95 -11.28 10.83
N ILE A 188 14.33 -12.31 10.09
CA ILE A 188 13.53 -12.84 8.97
C ILE A 188 13.04 -14.20 9.39
N HIS A 189 11.78 -14.27 9.77
CA HIS A 189 11.07 -15.50 10.10
C HIS A 189 10.64 -16.18 8.81
N VAL A 190 11.00 -17.45 8.63
CA VAL A 190 10.73 -18.22 7.42
C VAL A 190 10.24 -19.62 7.78
N PRO A 191 9.58 -20.33 6.84
CA PRO A 191 9.25 -21.74 7.05
C PRO A 191 10.52 -22.56 7.40
N ALA A 192 10.44 -23.40 8.42
CA ALA A 192 11.59 -24.15 8.96
C ALA A 192 12.35 -24.90 7.86
N ALA A 193 11.65 -25.47 6.88
CA ALA A 193 12.25 -26.15 5.72
C ALA A 193 12.98 -25.24 4.74
N SER A 194 12.82 -23.91 4.85
CA SER A 194 13.38 -22.92 3.93
C SER A 194 14.64 -22.22 4.45
N VAL A 195 15.00 -22.43 5.71
CA VAL A 195 16.12 -21.76 6.39
C VAL A 195 17.41 -21.81 5.57
N ASP A 196 17.80 -22.99 5.08
CA ASP A 196 19.04 -23.17 4.32
C ASP A 196 19.02 -22.42 2.97
N LYS A 197 17.85 -22.29 2.35
CA LYS A 197 17.67 -21.52 1.12
C LYS A 197 17.90 -20.04 1.37
N TYR A 198 17.26 -19.47 2.42
CA TYR A 198 17.41 -18.06 2.78
C TYR A 198 18.83 -17.71 3.22
N ARG A 199 19.50 -18.58 3.99
CA ARG A 199 20.91 -18.40 4.39
C ARG A 199 21.89 -18.40 3.22
N LYS A 200 21.52 -18.94 2.07
CA LYS A 200 22.34 -18.95 0.84
C LYS A 200 21.93 -17.86 -0.15
N ALA A 201 20.71 -17.32 -0.03
CA ALA A 201 20.16 -16.34 -0.95
C ALA A 201 20.83 -14.98 -0.78
N HIS A 202 21.15 -14.33 -1.91
CA HIS A 202 21.77 -13.01 -1.93
C HIS A 202 20.89 -11.98 -1.20
N HIS A 203 21.48 -11.08 -0.45
CA HIS A 203 20.88 -10.12 0.47
C HIS A 203 20.16 -10.74 1.70
N TRP A 204 19.38 -11.83 1.56
CA TRP A 204 18.74 -12.48 2.70
C TRP A 204 19.76 -13.05 3.70
N LYS A 205 20.87 -13.65 3.21
CA LYS A 205 21.95 -14.21 4.04
C LYS A 205 22.61 -13.21 5.00
N GLU A 206 22.39 -11.92 4.79
CA GLU A 206 22.95 -10.85 5.61
C GLU A 206 22.07 -10.55 6.84
N MET A 207 20.89 -11.13 6.90
CA MET A 207 19.89 -10.94 7.96
C MET A 207 19.94 -12.09 8.97
N ASN A 208 19.23 -11.92 10.09
CA ASN A 208 19.05 -12.98 11.08
C ASN A 208 17.91 -13.92 10.64
N ILE A 209 18.24 -15.10 10.05
CA ILE A 209 17.25 -16.05 9.54
C ILE A 209 16.80 -17.00 10.63
N ILE A 210 15.51 -17.02 10.91
CA ILE A 210 14.83 -17.81 11.96
C ILE A 210 13.80 -18.73 11.28
N GLY A 211 13.83 -20.01 11.60
CA GLY A 211 12.94 -21.03 11.02
C GLY A 211 11.86 -21.45 11.99
N ASP A 212 10.85 -20.63 12.15
CA ASP A 212 9.78 -20.81 13.13
C ASP A 212 8.35 -20.65 12.57
N LEU A 213 8.23 -20.59 11.22
CA LEU A 213 6.96 -20.58 10.49
C LEU A 213 6.59 -21.95 9.94
#